data_f4dd614cde65ced7fc998c6253e74c6b
#
_entry.id   f4dd614cde65ced7fc998c6253e74c6b
#
_cell.length_a   1.000
_cell.length_b   1.000
_cell.length_c   1.000
_cell.angle_alpha   90.00
_cell.angle_beta   90.00
_cell.angle_gamma   90.00
#
_symmetry.space_group_name_H-M   'P 1'
#
loop_
_entity.id
_entity.type
_entity.pdbx_description
1 polymer ?
#
loop_
_entity_poly.entity_id
_entity_poly.type
_entity_poly.pdbx_seq_one_letter_code
_entity_poly.pdbx_strand_id
1 'polypeptide(L)'
;MKIARVFPRRTKATPDDPLAFTGPPPKGGLPDIEEVHVSVAFTYDMEKACQLTEQWMKLGVPVHMGGPAFNMPGGDFVPGMYLKKGYVITSRGCPNRCWFCSVPRREGGRLRELPITEGNIVLDDNLLACSRQHIKAVFEMLGRQKERPIFTG
;
A
#
# COMPACT_ATOMS: atom_id res chain seq x y z
N MET A 1 2.82 -5.62 -17.85
CA MET A 1 3.84 -4.67 -17.36
C MET A 1 4.47 -5.22 -16.10
N LYS A 2 5.80 -5.40 -16.10
CA LYS A 2 6.55 -5.95 -14.96
C LYS A 2 7.12 -4.82 -14.12
N ILE A 3 6.49 -4.54 -12.99
CA ILE A 3 6.85 -3.46 -12.08
C ILE A 3 7.64 -4.02 -10.90
N ALA A 4 8.88 -3.58 -10.74
CA ALA A 4 9.64 -3.83 -9.51
C ALA A 4 9.16 -2.87 -8.42
N ARG A 5 8.82 -3.40 -7.25
CA ARG A 5 8.41 -2.61 -6.09
C ARG A 5 9.52 -2.61 -5.07
N VAL A 6 9.97 -1.43 -4.72
CA VAL A 6 11.11 -1.21 -3.84
C VAL A 6 10.65 -0.56 -2.54
N PHE A 7 11.04 -1.14 -1.44
CA PHE A 7 10.67 -0.68 -0.09
C PHE A 7 11.92 -0.30 0.69
N PRO A 8 11.95 0.86 1.37
CA PRO A 8 13.08 1.28 2.19
C PRO A 8 13.38 0.30 3.34
N ARG A 9 12.34 -0.36 3.86
CA ARG A 9 12.43 -1.39 4.87
C ARG A 9 11.44 -2.51 4.64
N ARG A 10 11.77 -3.69 5.17
CA ARG A 10 10.84 -4.82 5.20
C ARG A 10 9.96 -4.73 6.45
N THR A 11 8.66 -4.89 6.27
CA THR A 11 7.66 -4.98 7.34
C THR A 11 6.84 -6.26 7.16
N LYS A 12 5.92 -6.55 8.09
CA LYS A 12 5.00 -7.68 7.95
C LYS A 12 4.07 -7.55 6.73
N ALA A 13 3.81 -6.31 6.32
CA ALA A 13 2.94 -5.99 5.18
C ALA A 13 3.69 -5.92 3.84
N THR A 14 5.01 -5.98 3.84
CA THR A 14 5.82 -5.95 2.61
C THR A 14 5.55 -7.20 1.77
N PRO A 15 5.24 -7.09 0.47
CA PRO A 15 5.11 -8.23 -0.43
C PRO A 15 6.39 -9.10 -0.44
N ASP A 16 6.22 -10.38 -0.71
CA ASP A 16 7.29 -11.39 -0.70
C ASP A 16 7.46 -12.11 -2.05
N ASP A 17 6.86 -11.58 -3.10
CA ASP A 17 7.01 -12.11 -4.46
C ASP A 17 8.34 -11.65 -5.13
N PRO A 18 8.75 -12.27 -6.25
CA PRO A 18 10.04 -12.02 -6.90
C PRO A 18 10.28 -10.60 -7.40
N LEU A 19 9.23 -9.78 -7.53
CA LEU A 19 9.34 -8.37 -7.96
C LEU A 19 9.26 -7.38 -6.79
N ALA A 20 9.27 -7.85 -5.55
CA ALA A 20 9.30 -7.04 -4.34
C ALA A 20 10.71 -7.03 -3.74
N PHE A 21 11.34 -5.88 -3.71
CA PHE A 21 12.72 -5.68 -3.26
C PHE A 21 12.78 -4.80 -2.02
N THR A 22 13.77 -5.07 -1.18
CA THR A 22 14.10 -4.20 -0.04
C THR A 22 15.56 -3.77 -0.19
N GLY A 23 15.77 -2.47 -0.36
CA GLY A 23 17.13 -1.93 -0.55
C GLY A 23 17.55 -1.78 -2.02
N PRO A 24 18.87 -1.71 -2.29
CA PRO A 24 19.42 -1.45 -3.62
C PRO A 24 19.16 -2.61 -4.60
N PRO A 25 19.35 -2.37 -5.91
CA PRO A 25 19.27 -3.43 -6.91
C PRO A 25 20.21 -4.58 -6.58
N PRO A 26 19.76 -5.86 -6.67
CA PRO A 26 20.60 -7.00 -6.38
C PRO A 26 21.72 -7.15 -7.42
N LYS A 27 22.92 -7.54 -6.96
CA LYS A 27 24.09 -7.73 -7.82
C LYS A 27 24.03 -8.98 -8.72
N GLY A 28 23.15 -9.92 -8.40
CA GLY A 28 23.04 -11.22 -9.09
C GLY A 28 22.13 -11.25 -10.31
N GLY A 29 21.73 -10.10 -10.83
CA GLY A 29 20.78 -9.97 -11.94
C GLY A 29 19.36 -9.70 -11.47
N LEU A 30 18.62 -8.99 -12.30
CA LEU A 30 17.23 -8.66 -12.09
C LEU A 30 16.37 -9.45 -13.09
N PRO A 31 15.15 -9.82 -12.70
CA PRO A 31 14.18 -10.23 -13.70
C PRO A 31 13.97 -9.06 -14.69
N ASP A 32 13.46 -9.39 -15.87
CA ASP A 32 13.07 -8.38 -16.85
C ASP A 32 12.00 -7.46 -16.24
N ILE A 33 12.35 -6.17 -16.04
CA ILE A 33 11.49 -5.15 -15.43
C ILE A 33 11.33 -3.97 -16.38
N GLU A 34 10.14 -3.41 -16.45
CA GLU A 34 9.81 -2.29 -17.32
C GLU A 34 9.75 -0.97 -16.53
N GLU A 35 9.50 -1.05 -15.23
CA GLU A 35 9.30 0.11 -14.37
C GLU A 35 9.64 -0.23 -12.91
N VAL A 36 10.04 0.77 -12.14
CA VAL A 36 10.35 0.65 -10.71
C VAL A 36 9.48 1.61 -9.89
N HIS A 37 8.80 1.09 -8.87
CA HIS A 37 8.06 1.88 -7.89
C HIS A 37 8.73 1.82 -6.52
N VAL A 38 9.23 2.95 -6.05
CA VAL A 38 9.74 3.11 -4.68
C VAL A 38 8.58 3.51 -3.77
N SER A 39 8.10 2.56 -2.96
CA SER A 39 6.93 2.75 -2.10
C SER A 39 7.35 3.10 -0.68
N VAL A 40 6.93 4.27 -0.19
CA VAL A 40 7.34 4.83 1.10
C VAL A 40 6.14 5.02 2.01
N ALA A 41 6.05 4.20 3.05
CA ALA A 41 4.95 4.25 4.01
C ALA A 41 5.20 5.26 5.16
N PHE A 42 6.44 5.45 5.58
CA PHE A 42 6.80 6.22 6.76
C PHE A 42 7.68 7.42 6.42
N THR A 43 7.40 8.57 7.04
CA THR A 43 8.14 9.82 6.79
C THR A 43 9.63 9.72 7.14
N TYR A 44 9.99 8.95 8.16
CA TYR A 44 11.39 8.74 8.55
C TYR A 44 12.19 7.85 7.57
N ASP A 45 11.53 7.25 6.59
CA ASP A 45 12.19 6.48 5.52
C ASP A 45 12.39 7.28 4.23
N MET A 46 11.97 8.55 4.18
CA MET A 46 12.02 9.37 2.96
C MET A 46 13.44 9.58 2.44
N GLU A 47 14.40 9.87 3.33
CA GLU A 47 15.81 10.06 2.95
C GLU A 47 16.38 8.77 2.32
N LYS A 48 16.16 7.64 2.96
CA LYS A 48 16.57 6.33 2.42
C LYS A 48 15.90 6.02 1.09
N ALA A 49 14.64 6.39 0.93
CA ALA A 49 13.90 6.22 -0.32
C ALA A 49 14.50 7.05 -1.47
N CYS A 50 14.94 8.28 -1.19
CA CYS A 50 15.65 9.10 -2.19
C CYS A 50 16.94 8.43 -2.65
N GLN A 51 17.76 7.96 -1.73
CA GLN A 51 18.99 7.22 -2.04
C GLN A 51 18.73 5.96 -2.87
N LEU A 52 17.68 5.21 -2.53
CA LEU A 52 17.26 4.02 -3.29
C LEU A 52 16.80 4.41 -4.70
N THR A 53 16.02 5.47 -4.84
CA THR A 53 15.56 5.97 -6.14
C THR A 53 16.76 6.25 -7.05
N GLU A 54 17.78 6.97 -6.58
CA GLU A 54 19.01 7.24 -7.35
C GLU A 54 19.75 5.95 -7.75
N GLN A 55 19.78 4.95 -6.87
CA GLN A 55 20.44 3.67 -7.17
C GLN A 55 19.68 2.87 -8.22
N TRP A 56 18.35 2.84 -8.14
CA TRP A 56 17.49 2.13 -9.10
C TRP A 56 17.41 2.85 -10.47
N MET A 57 17.51 4.18 -10.50
CA MET A 57 17.58 4.95 -11.76
C MET A 57 18.79 4.57 -12.65
N LYS A 58 19.87 4.06 -12.05
CA LYS A 58 21.05 3.59 -12.80
C LYS A 58 20.77 2.40 -13.71
N LEU A 59 19.63 1.74 -13.56
CA LEU A 59 19.19 0.64 -14.43
C LEU A 59 18.65 1.12 -15.79
N GLY A 60 18.40 2.44 -15.95
CA GLY A 60 17.90 2.99 -17.20
C GLY A 60 16.40 2.76 -17.47
N VAL A 61 15.65 2.30 -16.46
CA VAL A 61 14.18 2.15 -16.53
C VAL A 61 13.50 3.29 -15.77
N PRO A 62 12.23 3.65 -16.07
CA PRO A 62 11.49 4.64 -15.31
C PRO A 62 11.39 4.28 -13.83
N VAL A 63 11.64 5.24 -12.94
CA VAL A 63 11.54 5.06 -11.49
C VAL A 63 10.57 6.09 -10.92
N HIS A 64 9.53 5.63 -10.24
CA HIS A 64 8.53 6.46 -9.58
C HIS A 64 8.60 6.26 -8.07
N MET A 65 8.73 7.36 -7.32
CA MET A 65 8.70 7.35 -5.87
C MET A 65 7.40 7.95 -5.37
N GLY A 66 6.77 7.30 -4.41
CA GLY A 66 5.52 7.78 -3.83
C GLY A 66 5.08 6.97 -2.62
N GLY A 67 3.86 7.22 -2.20
CA GLY A 67 3.24 6.50 -1.09
C GLY A 67 2.76 7.42 0.03
N PRO A 68 2.22 6.84 1.12
CA PRO A 68 1.62 7.60 2.23
C PRO A 68 2.53 8.63 2.89
N ALA A 69 3.85 8.39 2.92
CA ALA A 69 4.83 9.31 3.49
C ALA A 69 4.84 10.70 2.80
N PHE A 70 4.44 10.74 1.53
CA PHE A 70 4.38 11.98 0.74
C PHE A 70 2.99 12.61 0.71
N ASN A 71 2.07 12.19 1.58
CA ASN A 71 0.66 12.60 1.57
C ASN A 71 -0.02 12.38 0.21
N MET A 72 0.43 11.38 -0.54
CA MET A 72 -0.20 11.02 -1.81
C MET A 72 -1.48 10.23 -1.54
N PRO A 73 -2.62 10.65 -2.12
CA PRO A 73 -3.86 9.90 -1.98
C PRO A 73 -3.71 8.51 -2.62
N GLY A 74 -4.29 7.51 -1.98
CA GLY A 74 -4.35 6.17 -2.55
C GLY A 74 -5.37 6.09 -3.68
N GLY A 75 -5.03 5.38 -4.75
CA GLY A 75 -5.95 4.96 -5.81
C GLY A 75 -6.70 3.68 -5.45
N ASP A 76 -7.13 2.95 -6.47
CA ASP A 76 -7.71 1.62 -6.32
C ASP A 76 -6.72 0.68 -5.65
N PHE A 77 -7.26 -0.23 -4.84
CA PHE A 77 -6.43 -1.22 -4.18
C PHE A 77 -6.18 -2.43 -5.10
N VAL A 78 -4.91 -2.74 -5.32
CA VAL A 78 -4.49 -3.93 -6.07
C VAL A 78 -3.82 -4.92 -5.11
N PRO A 79 -4.44 -6.08 -4.83
CA PRO A 79 -3.89 -7.08 -3.93
C PRO A 79 -2.48 -7.52 -4.33
N GLY A 80 -1.56 -7.55 -3.38
CA GLY A 80 -0.18 -7.97 -3.60
C GLY A 80 0.71 -6.92 -4.28
N MET A 81 0.20 -5.75 -4.66
CA MET A 81 1.01 -4.72 -5.33
C MET A 81 1.97 -4.04 -4.32
N TYR A 82 1.47 -3.30 -3.37
CA TYR A 82 2.27 -2.62 -2.35
C TYR A 82 2.12 -3.23 -0.96
N LEU A 83 1.13 -4.06 -0.77
CA LEU A 83 0.89 -4.81 0.44
C LEU A 83 0.86 -6.30 0.12
N LYS A 84 1.38 -7.10 1.02
CA LYS A 84 1.36 -8.57 0.92
C LYS A 84 -0.06 -9.09 0.74
N LYS A 85 -0.23 -10.17 0.00
CA LYS A 85 -1.52 -10.87 -0.11
C LYS A 85 -2.08 -11.21 1.27
N GLY A 86 -3.38 -11.03 1.44
CA GLY A 86 -4.06 -11.12 2.73
C GLY A 86 -4.42 -9.76 3.34
N TYR A 87 -3.67 -8.71 3.02
CA TYR A 87 -4.06 -7.33 3.31
C TYR A 87 -5.09 -6.86 2.29
N VAL A 88 -6.08 -6.10 2.77
CA VAL A 88 -7.11 -5.46 1.94
C VAL A 88 -7.36 -4.05 2.41
N ILE A 89 -7.64 -3.18 1.45
CA ILE A 89 -8.15 -1.82 1.69
C ILE A 89 -9.48 -1.75 0.95
N THR A 90 -10.56 -1.65 1.71
CA THR A 90 -11.93 -1.63 1.16
C THR A 90 -12.52 -0.23 1.13
N SER A 91 -11.89 0.71 1.82
CA SER A 91 -12.24 2.14 1.79
C SER A 91 -11.01 2.99 2.10
N ARG A 92 -11.05 4.24 1.66
CA ARG A 92 -10.02 5.25 1.95
C ARG A 92 -10.67 6.53 2.44
N GLY A 93 -9.95 7.23 3.30
CA GLY A 93 -10.41 8.48 3.86
C GLY A 93 -11.26 8.31 5.09
N CYS A 94 -11.50 9.43 5.77
CA CYS A 94 -12.28 9.50 6.99
C CYS A 94 -12.95 10.87 7.06
N PRO A 95 -14.24 10.96 7.41
CA PRO A 95 -14.94 12.24 7.55
C PRO A 95 -14.51 12.99 8.80
N ASN A 96 -13.89 12.31 9.78
CA ASN A 96 -13.37 12.92 11.00
C ASN A 96 -12.08 13.69 10.69
N ARG A 97 -12.02 14.94 11.11
CA ARG A 97 -10.85 15.81 10.92
C ARG A 97 -10.07 15.95 12.22
N CYS A 98 -9.61 14.82 12.77
CA CYS A 98 -8.82 14.81 14.00
C CYS A 98 -7.50 15.58 13.76
N TRP A 99 -7.17 16.51 14.64
CA TRP A 99 -6.03 17.41 14.48
C TRP A 99 -4.66 16.71 14.37
N PHE A 100 -4.52 15.55 14.98
CA PHE A 100 -3.31 14.71 14.97
C PHE A 100 -3.25 13.70 13.82
N CYS A 101 -4.32 13.54 13.05
CA CYS A 101 -4.44 12.50 12.04
C CYS A 101 -3.95 12.98 10.66
N SER A 102 -3.16 12.15 9.98
CA SER A 102 -2.66 12.44 8.63
C SER A 102 -3.67 12.10 7.52
N VAL A 103 -4.70 11.29 7.82
CA VAL A 103 -5.67 10.84 6.81
C VAL A 103 -6.36 11.98 6.06
N PRO A 104 -6.87 13.06 6.71
CA PRO A 104 -7.47 14.18 5.99
C PRO A 104 -6.51 14.90 5.03
N ARG A 105 -5.21 14.95 5.37
CA ARG A 105 -4.19 15.57 4.49
C ARG A 105 -3.91 14.70 3.27
N ARG A 106 -3.88 13.37 3.46
CA ARG A 106 -3.58 12.41 2.40
C ARG A 106 -4.80 12.15 1.50
N GLU A 107 -5.96 11.95 2.07
CA GLU A 107 -7.18 11.49 1.36
C GLU A 107 -8.22 12.60 1.13
N GLY A 108 -7.98 13.83 1.59
CA GLY A 108 -8.86 14.98 1.34
C GLY A 108 -10.10 15.07 2.23
N GLY A 109 -10.19 14.32 3.32
CA GLY A 109 -11.30 14.37 4.28
C GLY A 109 -12.62 13.79 3.73
N ARG A 110 -12.59 13.04 2.65
CA ARG A 110 -13.73 12.33 2.06
C ARG A 110 -13.51 10.83 2.16
N LEU A 111 -14.56 10.13 2.58
CA LEU A 111 -14.58 8.67 2.52
C LEU A 111 -14.89 8.21 1.10
N ARG A 112 -14.12 7.23 0.61
CA ARG A 112 -14.33 6.55 -0.66
C ARG A 112 -14.39 5.05 -0.43
N GLU A 113 -15.50 4.43 -0.82
CA GLU A 113 -15.64 2.97 -0.84
C GLU A 113 -14.95 2.42 -2.09
N LEU A 114 -14.15 1.39 -1.94
CA LEU A 114 -13.41 0.73 -3.01
C LEU A 114 -14.01 -0.65 -3.30
N PRO A 115 -13.71 -1.25 -4.46
CA PRO A 115 -14.04 -2.64 -4.72
C PRO A 115 -13.45 -3.56 -3.66
N ILE A 116 -14.28 -4.49 -3.14
CA ILE A 116 -13.87 -5.42 -2.10
C ILE A 116 -13.10 -6.57 -2.73
N THR A 117 -11.89 -6.80 -2.25
CA THR A 117 -11.03 -7.92 -2.64
C THR A 117 -10.86 -8.90 -1.49
N GLU A 118 -10.44 -10.13 -1.78
CA GLU A 118 -10.30 -11.18 -0.76
C GLU A 118 -9.08 -10.97 0.13
N GLY A 119 -9.26 -11.11 1.43
CA GLY A 119 -8.20 -11.02 2.44
C GLY A 119 -8.78 -10.97 3.84
N ASN A 120 -7.92 -11.11 4.84
CA ASN A 120 -8.33 -11.16 6.24
C ASN A 120 -7.80 -10.01 7.10
N ILE A 121 -6.88 -9.20 6.57
CA ILE A 121 -6.26 -8.06 7.29
C ILE A 121 -6.76 -6.76 6.66
N VAL A 122 -7.71 -6.10 7.31
CA VAL A 122 -8.33 -4.87 6.82
C VAL A 122 -7.52 -3.67 7.30
N LEU A 123 -7.10 -2.83 6.35
CA LEU A 123 -6.27 -1.65 6.56
C LEU A 123 -7.01 -0.35 6.15
N ASP A 124 -8.30 -0.28 6.40
CA ASP A 124 -9.11 0.90 6.09
C ASP A 124 -8.84 2.04 7.08
N ASP A 125 -8.90 3.28 6.60
CA ASP A 125 -8.77 4.46 7.47
C ASP A 125 -9.95 4.57 8.47
N ASN A 126 -11.17 4.28 8.02
CA ASN A 126 -12.37 4.25 8.88
C ASN A 126 -13.50 3.42 8.23
N LEU A 127 -13.45 2.11 8.38
CA LEU A 127 -14.47 1.21 7.84
C LEU A 127 -15.88 1.52 8.34
N LEU A 128 -16.03 1.89 9.61
CA LEU A 128 -17.34 2.13 10.22
C LEU A 128 -18.03 3.39 9.71
N ALA A 129 -17.32 4.29 9.04
CA ALA A 129 -17.92 5.45 8.36
C ALA A 129 -18.48 5.11 6.98
N CYS A 130 -18.25 3.92 6.46
CA CYS A 130 -18.81 3.44 5.20
C CYS A 130 -20.33 3.20 5.28
N SER A 131 -20.96 3.03 4.12
CA SER A 131 -22.36 2.64 4.04
C SER A 131 -22.61 1.29 4.71
N ARG A 132 -23.80 1.08 5.25
CA ARG A 132 -24.18 -0.21 5.85
C ARG A 132 -24.03 -1.38 4.87
N GLN A 133 -24.34 -1.12 3.60
CA GLN A 133 -24.20 -2.13 2.54
C GLN A 133 -22.74 -2.52 2.35
N HIS A 134 -21.83 -1.55 2.31
CA HIS A 134 -20.39 -1.80 2.18
C HIS A 134 -19.83 -2.55 3.40
N ILE A 135 -20.15 -2.10 4.61
CA ILE A 135 -19.73 -2.76 5.86
C ILE A 135 -20.21 -4.21 5.86
N LYS A 136 -21.47 -4.48 5.52
CA LYS A 136 -22.02 -5.84 5.43
C LYS A 136 -21.24 -6.69 4.42
N ALA A 137 -20.97 -6.17 3.23
CA ALA A 137 -20.22 -6.87 2.20
C ALA A 137 -18.78 -7.19 2.65
N VAL A 138 -18.11 -6.28 3.37
CA VAL A 138 -16.78 -6.53 3.96
C VAL A 138 -16.85 -7.66 4.98
N PHE A 139 -17.83 -7.65 5.89
CA PHE A 139 -17.97 -8.73 6.87
C PHE A 139 -18.33 -10.08 6.24
N GLU A 140 -19.13 -10.09 5.18
CA GLU A 140 -19.41 -11.31 4.41
C GLU A 140 -18.14 -11.83 3.73
N MET A 141 -17.32 -10.97 3.15
CA MET A 141 -16.01 -11.34 2.61
C MET A 141 -15.10 -11.91 3.69
N LEU A 142 -15.00 -11.27 4.85
CA LEU A 142 -14.20 -11.74 5.98
C LEU A 142 -14.67 -13.10 6.52
N GLY A 143 -16.00 -13.33 6.53
CA GLY A 143 -16.57 -14.62 6.95
C GLY A 143 -16.22 -15.80 6.04
N ARG A 144 -15.82 -15.55 4.79
CA ARG A 144 -15.35 -16.58 3.85
C ARG A 144 -13.86 -16.89 3.99
N GLN A 145 -13.09 -16.06 4.71
CA GLN A 145 -11.65 -16.27 4.88
C GLN A 145 -11.39 -17.42 5.86
N LYS A 146 -10.32 -18.19 5.62
CA LYS A 146 -9.84 -19.23 6.53
C LYS A 146 -9.17 -18.64 7.77
N GLU A 147 -8.47 -17.53 7.58
CA GLU A 147 -7.74 -16.84 8.63
C GLU A 147 -8.66 -15.90 9.42
N ARG A 148 -8.31 -15.67 10.68
CA ARG A 148 -9.07 -14.73 11.54
C ARG A 148 -9.00 -13.31 10.98
N PRO A 149 -10.12 -12.57 10.97
CA PRO A 149 -10.12 -11.16 10.63
C PRO A 149 -9.24 -10.34 11.58
N ILE A 150 -8.45 -9.44 11.00
CA ILE A 150 -7.60 -8.49 11.73
C ILE A 150 -7.88 -7.10 11.16
N PHE A 151 -8.12 -6.15 12.05
CA PHE A 151 -8.29 -4.73 11.70
C PHE A 151 -7.08 -3.96 12.20
N THR A 152 -6.37 -3.29 11.29
CA THR A 152 -5.09 -2.59 11.56
C THR A 152 -5.06 -1.18 10.98
N GLY A 153 -6.20 -0.57 10.87
CA GLY A 153 -6.35 0.81 10.38
C GLY A 153 -6.10 1.86 11.43
#